data_54876adf29b3e72c7eba54d32b69e1e5
#
_entry.id   54876adf29b3e72c7eba54d32b69e1e5
#
_cell.length_a   1.000
_cell.length_b   1.000
_cell.length_c   1.000
_cell.angle_alpha   90.00
_cell.angle_beta   90.00
_cell.angle_gamma   90.00
#
_symmetry.space_group_name_H-M   'P 1'
#
loop_
_entity.id
_entity.type
_entity.pdbx_description
1 polymer ?
#
loop_
_entity_poly.entity_id
_entity_poly.type
_entity_poly.pdbx_seq_one_letter_code
_entity_poly.pdbx_strand_id
1 'polypeptide(L)'
;MSASLLFSSSSSFISSSSSSLRRCKSRSSSSSPTKTHRDTKSNNTKKNNNNARAMSSSSSSSSSTEPDWKVKQREQDALIGKEETAVKTRVVEMLKPILEGADKVTSQGDDAAQLQLQGELSEKIRQATKMLEEGLVERDSQVRLLLLAAFCSEHLLLLGPPGTAKSEIGRRLSAFTQGQYFERLLTRFSVPEELFGPLSMVGLEKDMYVRKIDGYLPTARVAFVDEIFKANSAILNSLLTILNERLFDNGNERIEVPLLCLVGASNELPESEELDALYDRFLLRSSVEQVSSTALRDLLKLSEASETKARADINDEQKFSLKPSDFQGVKEKACESTTVPDSVINLMTDLRSHLQDKCEPPIYVSDRRLLKAVTLLRVAAYTDGRSVVSDFDTLLLAHVLWQRPGESAMVQDWILERLAQERGVKQVQYLLAALFGRACRSDENDQEEAAQLLKEAQGLKEILTSQLNDLAGATAGGVPQLKRHVWLSPAESERAAQSLSPMFNKARKGLEKLLEECLTLEVALERKTEPHVMALLLPEYWADFIRSGPIEGVKPLGLK
;
A
#
# COMPACT_ATOMS: atom_id res chain seq x y z
N MET A 1 31.39 -12.62 -44.55
CA MET A 1 31.43 -11.19 -44.86
C MET A 1 31.17 -10.51 -43.52
N SER A 2 32.18 -10.25 -42.70
CA SER A 2 32.99 -9.01 -42.58
C SER A 2 32.08 -7.85 -42.25
N ALA A 3 32.16 -7.19 -41.09
CA ALA A 3 33.29 -6.49 -40.55
C ALA A 3 33.13 -6.18 -39.04
N SER A 4 34.18 -6.43 -38.34
CA SER A 4 34.65 -5.90 -37.10
C SER A 4 34.99 -4.40 -37.19
N LEU A 5 34.84 -3.63 -36.08
CA LEU A 5 35.67 -2.48 -35.73
C LEU A 5 35.61 -2.25 -34.21
N LEU A 6 36.65 -2.50 -33.57
CA LEU A 6 37.53 -2.01 -32.56
C LEU A 6 37.56 -0.48 -32.39
N PHE A 7 37.60 -0.02 -31.12
CA PHE A 7 38.42 1.07 -30.59
C PHE A 7 38.29 1.00 -29.07
N SER A 8 39.19 0.56 -28.27
CA SER A 8 40.48 0.94 -27.67
C SER A 8 40.46 2.27 -26.89
N SER A 9 40.55 2.09 -25.58
CA SER A 9 41.40 2.70 -24.53
C SER A 9 41.77 4.18 -24.57
N SER A 10 41.62 4.83 -23.44
CA SER A 10 42.75 5.49 -22.75
C SER A 10 42.38 5.95 -21.31
N SER A 11 43.26 5.55 -20.44
CA SER A 11 43.47 5.92 -19.05
C SER A 11 44.17 7.26 -18.90
N SER A 12 43.91 8.00 -17.81
CA SER A 12 44.84 8.84 -17.03
C SER A 12 44.11 9.37 -15.78
N PHE A 13 44.43 8.95 -14.58
CA PHE A 13 45.43 9.42 -13.63
C PHE A 13 45.38 10.92 -13.32
N ILE A 14 45.16 11.26 -12.06
CA ILE A 14 45.84 12.21 -11.16
C ILE A 14 44.92 12.45 -9.94
N SER A 15 45.14 11.92 -8.80
CA SER A 15 45.96 12.18 -7.63
C SER A 15 45.57 13.42 -6.79
N SER A 16 45.21 13.10 -5.55
CA SER A 16 45.62 13.64 -4.24
C SER A 16 45.37 15.10 -3.85
N SER A 17 44.74 15.26 -2.71
CA SER A 17 45.25 15.87 -1.45
C SER A 17 44.09 16.08 -0.46
N SER A 18 44.03 15.42 0.61
CA SER A 18 44.49 15.56 2.01
C SER A 18 44.20 16.90 2.70
N SER A 19 43.70 16.71 3.94
CA SER A 19 43.67 17.60 5.12
C SER A 19 42.44 18.50 5.24
N SER A 20 41.77 18.63 6.38
CA SER A 20 42.23 18.60 7.76
C SER A 20 41.04 18.51 8.74
N LEU A 21 41.28 17.74 9.77
CA LEU A 21 40.54 17.70 11.03
C LEU A 21 40.37 19.10 11.68
N ARG A 22 39.15 19.41 12.15
CA ARG A 22 39.02 20.17 13.40
C ARG A 22 37.91 19.59 14.28
N ARG A 23 38.41 19.01 15.34
CA ARG A 23 37.71 18.63 16.58
C ARG A 23 37.36 19.88 17.36
N CYS A 24 36.16 20.03 17.85
CA CYS A 24 35.90 20.83 19.03
C CYS A 24 34.99 20.08 20.00
N LYS A 25 35.53 20.03 21.22
CA LYS A 25 35.07 19.31 22.41
C LYS A 25 33.83 19.96 23.05
N SER A 26 33.02 19.08 23.57
CA SER A 26 32.21 19.11 24.78
C SER A 26 32.34 20.28 25.74
N ARG A 27 31.23 20.78 26.24
CA ARG A 27 31.07 21.08 27.67
C ARG A 27 29.62 20.91 28.11
N SER A 28 29.47 20.02 29.07
CA SER A 28 28.37 19.78 29.97
C SER A 28 28.21 20.91 30.97
N SER A 29 26.95 21.22 31.34
CA SER A 29 26.59 21.62 32.69
C SER A 29 25.04 21.53 32.84
N SER A 30 24.59 20.57 33.51
CA SER A 30 23.76 20.36 34.69
C SER A 30 23.33 21.63 35.42
N SER A 31 22.02 21.80 35.58
CA SER A 31 21.38 22.08 36.89
C SER A 31 19.86 22.26 36.77
N SER A 32 19.11 21.35 37.33
CA SER A 32 17.86 21.67 38.03
C SER A 32 18.24 21.99 39.48
N PRO A 33 17.43 22.65 40.31
CA PRO A 33 16.15 22.11 40.75
C PRO A 33 15.05 23.10 41.28
N THR A 34 13.95 22.47 41.68
CA THR A 34 13.01 22.78 42.79
C THR A 34 11.90 23.79 42.58
N LYS A 35 10.73 23.21 42.59
CA LYS A 35 9.53 23.32 43.43
C LYS A 35 9.39 24.61 44.25
N THR A 36 8.21 25.24 44.15
CA THR A 36 7.33 25.50 45.30
C THR A 36 5.89 25.80 44.90
N HIS A 37 5.01 25.15 45.59
CA HIS A 37 3.59 25.36 45.78
C HIS A 37 3.26 26.81 46.22
N ARG A 38 2.09 27.32 45.81
CA ARG A 38 1.05 27.69 46.81
C ARG A 38 -0.25 28.10 46.13
N ASP A 39 -1.27 27.44 46.63
CA ASP A 39 -2.69 27.77 46.58
C ASP A 39 -3.01 29.18 47.08
N THR A 40 -4.12 29.73 46.61
CA THR A 40 -5.25 30.23 47.41
C THR A 40 -6.34 30.81 46.50
N LYS A 41 -7.42 30.20 46.51
CA LYS A 41 -8.82 30.44 46.86
C LYS A 41 -9.26 31.92 47.03
N SER A 42 -10.43 32.15 46.48
CA SER A 42 -11.71 32.60 47.00
C SER A 42 -12.21 33.92 46.43
N ASN A 43 -13.37 33.80 45.82
CA ASN A 43 -14.68 34.31 46.24
C ASN A 43 -14.80 35.80 46.49
N ASN A 44 -15.65 36.51 45.80
CA ASN A 44 -17.00 36.84 46.20
C ASN A 44 -17.61 38.04 45.43
N THR A 45 -18.73 37.79 44.84
CA THR A 45 -19.98 38.59 44.84
C THR A 45 -19.99 39.92 45.58
N LYS A 46 -20.58 40.94 44.92
CA LYS A 46 -21.74 41.75 45.37
C LYS A 46 -22.00 42.90 44.38
N LYS A 47 -23.13 42.86 43.74
CA LYS A 47 -24.29 43.76 43.76
C LYS A 47 -24.09 45.12 44.44
N ASN A 48 -24.47 46.17 43.73
CA ASN A 48 -25.44 47.23 44.10
C ASN A 48 -25.48 48.25 42.97
N ASN A 49 -26.55 48.44 42.31
CA ASN A 49 -27.79 49.17 42.52
C ASN A 49 -27.64 50.66 42.86
N ASN A 50 -28.34 51.40 41.99
CA ASN A 50 -29.00 52.70 42.17
C ASN A 50 -28.12 54.00 42.12
N ASN A 51 -28.36 54.90 41.21
CA ASN A 51 -29.51 55.81 41.32
C ASN A 51 -29.64 56.70 40.08
N ALA A 52 -30.86 56.87 39.70
CA ALA A 52 -31.34 57.82 38.74
C ALA A 52 -31.17 59.25 39.27
N ARG A 53 -30.76 60.13 38.38
CA ARG A 53 -31.15 61.53 38.48
C ARG A 53 -31.38 62.11 37.10
N ALA A 54 -32.66 62.32 36.83
CA ALA A 54 -33.12 63.09 35.70
C ALA A 54 -32.67 64.56 35.82
N MET A 55 -32.11 65.06 34.73
CA MET A 55 -32.15 66.49 34.44
C MET A 55 -32.52 66.67 32.97
N SER A 56 -33.69 67.16 32.81
CA SER A 56 -34.23 67.71 31.61
C SER A 56 -33.39 68.89 31.11
N SER A 57 -32.95 68.85 29.86
CA SER A 57 -32.65 70.06 29.08
C SER A 57 -32.89 69.80 27.61
N SER A 58 -33.96 70.39 27.14
CA SER A 58 -34.21 70.99 25.80
C SER A 58 -33.56 70.37 24.57
N SER A 59 -34.47 69.88 23.78
CA SER A 59 -34.39 69.60 22.34
C SER A 59 -33.64 70.67 21.57
N SER A 60 -32.57 70.25 20.90
CA SER A 60 -32.15 70.81 19.63
C SER A 60 -31.99 69.68 18.63
N SER A 61 -32.96 69.52 17.76
CA SER A 61 -32.93 68.66 16.59
C SER A 61 -31.87 69.16 15.61
N SER A 62 -30.67 68.61 15.74
CA SER A 62 -29.72 68.59 14.62
C SER A 62 -29.91 67.25 13.90
N SER A 63 -30.64 67.25 12.82
CA SER A 63 -30.62 66.19 11.83
C SER A 63 -29.21 66.12 11.26
N SER A 64 -28.34 65.32 11.88
CA SER A 64 -27.08 64.87 11.22
C SER A 64 -27.51 63.86 10.16
N THR A 65 -27.79 64.37 8.99
CA THR A 65 -27.83 63.54 7.75
C THR A 65 -26.47 62.84 7.69
N GLU A 66 -26.47 61.55 7.86
CA GLU A 66 -25.25 60.74 7.60
C GLU A 66 -24.74 61.11 6.21
N PRO A 67 -23.39 61.25 6.04
CA PRO A 67 -22.84 61.63 4.73
C PRO A 67 -23.26 60.59 3.69
N ASP A 68 -23.70 61.05 2.53
CA ASP A 68 -24.24 60.29 1.41
C ASP A 68 -23.32 59.10 0.98
N TRP A 69 -22.01 59.23 1.15
CA TRP A 69 -21.05 58.16 0.90
C TRP A 69 -21.16 56.99 1.87
N LYS A 70 -21.54 57.21 3.14
CA LYS A 70 -21.75 56.16 4.12
C LYS A 70 -23.01 55.37 3.86
N VAL A 71 -24.06 56.03 3.39
CA VAL A 71 -25.33 55.36 2.98
C VAL A 71 -25.07 54.48 1.77
N LYS A 72 -24.39 55.03 0.74
CA LYS A 72 -23.98 54.28 -0.46
C LYS A 72 -23.08 53.09 -0.14
N GLN A 73 -22.15 53.24 0.80
CA GLN A 73 -21.28 52.15 1.21
C GLN A 73 -22.07 51.00 1.92
N ARG A 74 -23.04 51.34 2.78
CA ARG A 74 -23.90 50.37 3.42
C ARG A 74 -24.84 49.64 2.41
N GLU A 75 -25.32 50.36 1.41
CA GLU A 75 -26.11 49.78 0.33
C GLU A 75 -25.25 48.84 -0.52
N GLN A 76 -24.02 49.18 -0.83
CA GLN A 76 -23.08 48.32 -1.52
C GLN A 76 -22.73 47.08 -0.69
N ASP A 77 -22.38 47.23 0.59
CA ASP A 77 -22.09 46.12 1.51
C ASP A 77 -23.30 45.17 1.66
N ALA A 78 -24.52 45.72 1.65
CA ALA A 78 -25.75 44.93 1.71
C ALA A 78 -26.04 44.18 0.40
N LEU A 79 -25.68 44.74 -0.77
CA LEU A 79 -25.76 44.08 -2.06
C LEU A 79 -24.77 42.90 -2.17
N ILE A 80 -23.52 43.17 -1.78
CA ILE A 80 -22.44 42.18 -1.72
C ILE A 80 -22.84 40.99 -0.82
N GLY A 81 -23.35 41.28 0.38
CA GLY A 81 -23.82 40.22 1.31
C GLY A 81 -25.01 39.42 0.78
N LYS A 82 -25.92 40.01 0.00
CA LYS A 82 -27.02 39.30 -0.67
C LYS A 82 -26.47 38.38 -1.78
N GLU A 83 -25.55 38.85 -2.57
CA GLU A 83 -24.94 38.08 -3.66
C GLU A 83 -24.12 36.90 -3.13
N GLU A 84 -23.31 37.12 -2.09
CA GLU A 84 -22.58 36.07 -1.38
C GLU A 84 -23.54 34.99 -0.83
N THR A 85 -24.61 35.40 -0.18
CA THR A 85 -25.62 34.48 0.36
C THR A 85 -26.32 33.67 -0.74
N ALA A 86 -26.62 34.31 -1.86
CA ALA A 86 -27.27 33.66 -2.99
C ALA A 86 -26.38 32.62 -3.68
N VAL A 87 -25.06 32.89 -3.79
CA VAL A 87 -24.08 31.92 -4.31
C VAL A 87 -23.97 30.74 -3.35
N LYS A 88 -23.76 30.98 -2.06
CA LYS A 88 -23.64 29.92 -1.04
C LYS A 88 -24.88 29.03 -0.99
N THR A 89 -26.07 29.59 -1.05
CA THR A 89 -27.33 28.82 -1.07
C THR A 89 -27.39 27.90 -2.28
N ARG A 90 -27.04 28.44 -3.47
CA ARG A 90 -27.05 27.66 -4.70
C ARG A 90 -26.01 26.53 -4.69
N VAL A 91 -24.81 26.79 -4.16
CA VAL A 91 -23.76 25.79 -3.98
C VAL A 91 -24.23 24.64 -3.09
N VAL A 92 -24.87 24.93 -1.96
CA VAL A 92 -25.43 23.91 -1.05
C VAL A 92 -26.49 23.07 -1.74
N GLU A 93 -27.39 23.70 -2.55
CA GLU A 93 -28.39 22.98 -3.33
C GLU A 93 -27.78 22.02 -4.36
N MET A 94 -26.65 22.40 -4.99
CA MET A 94 -25.95 21.57 -5.98
C MET A 94 -25.08 20.50 -5.33
N LEU A 95 -24.46 20.78 -4.20
CA LEU A 95 -23.57 19.88 -3.49
C LEU A 95 -24.34 18.72 -2.84
N LYS A 96 -25.49 19.00 -2.23
CA LYS A 96 -26.29 18.04 -1.48
C LYS A 96 -26.62 16.76 -2.29
N PRO A 97 -27.16 16.79 -3.53
CA PRO A 97 -27.48 15.59 -4.30
C PRO A 97 -26.22 14.79 -4.68
N ILE A 98 -25.08 15.44 -4.86
CA ILE A 98 -23.80 14.78 -5.18
C ILE A 98 -23.31 13.98 -3.95
N LEU A 99 -23.33 14.58 -2.76
CA LEU A 99 -22.95 13.91 -1.53
C LEU A 99 -23.91 12.76 -1.17
N GLU A 100 -25.24 12.96 -1.31
CA GLU A 100 -26.24 11.91 -1.13
C GLU A 100 -26.07 10.77 -2.15
N GLY A 101 -25.62 11.07 -3.37
CA GLY A 101 -25.26 10.08 -4.38
C GLY A 101 -24.07 9.23 -3.94
N ALA A 102 -23.01 9.87 -3.50
CA ALA A 102 -21.81 9.18 -2.98
C ALA A 102 -22.12 8.33 -1.72
N ASP A 103 -22.99 8.84 -0.82
CA ASP A 103 -23.43 8.08 0.37
C ASP A 103 -24.27 6.86 0.01
N LYS A 104 -25.09 6.94 -1.05
CA LYS A 104 -25.84 5.79 -1.58
C LYS A 104 -24.91 4.74 -2.18
N VAL A 105 -23.88 5.13 -2.91
CA VAL A 105 -22.84 4.21 -3.42
C VAL A 105 -22.15 3.50 -2.25
N THR A 106 -21.86 4.23 -1.18
CA THR A 106 -21.29 3.66 0.04
C THR A 106 -22.19 2.61 0.70
N SER A 107 -23.52 2.80 0.66
CA SER A 107 -24.49 1.86 1.26
C SER A 107 -24.88 0.68 0.35
N GLN A 108 -24.78 0.81 -0.96
CA GLN A 108 -25.10 -0.24 -1.94
C GLN A 108 -23.91 -1.14 -2.29
N GLY A 109 -22.69 -0.77 -1.89
CA GLY A 109 -21.47 -1.49 -2.21
C GLY A 109 -21.38 -2.93 -1.68
N ASP A 110 -22.21 -3.30 -0.71
CA ASP A 110 -22.23 -4.65 -0.16
C ASP A 110 -22.89 -5.69 -1.10
N ASP A 111 -23.89 -5.30 -1.88
CA ASP A 111 -24.64 -6.22 -2.73
C ASP A 111 -24.02 -6.38 -4.14
N ALA A 112 -23.50 -5.30 -4.72
CA ALA A 112 -22.89 -5.34 -6.06
C ALA A 112 -21.53 -6.02 -6.08
N ALA A 113 -20.74 -5.89 -5.01
CA ALA A 113 -19.47 -6.60 -4.83
C ALA A 113 -19.64 -8.11 -4.60
N GLN A 114 -20.82 -8.58 -4.21
CA GLN A 114 -21.13 -10.00 -4.02
C GLN A 114 -21.25 -10.77 -5.34
N LEU A 115 -21.66 -10.13 -6.41
CA LEU A 115 -22.00 -10.78 -7.68
C LEU A 115 -20.83 -10.99 -8.64
N GLN A 116 -19.68 -10.33 -8.43
CA GLN A 116 -18.54 -10.38 -9.37
C GLN A 116 -17.32 -11.21 -8.92
N LEU A 117 -17.29 -11.79 -7.73
CA LEU A 117 -16.07 -12.36 -7.13
C LEU A 117 -16.10 -13.87 -6.84
N GLN A 118 -17.04 -14.64 -7.40
CA GLN A 118 -17.10 -16.08 -7.15
C GLN A 118 -16.62 -16.90 -8.35
N GLY A 119 -15.30 -16.93 -8.57
CA GLY A 119 -14.69 -18.00 -9.36
C GLY A 119 -14.66 -19.31 -8.55
N GLU A 120 -14.98 -20.43 -9.18
CA GLU A 120 -14.90 -21.76 -8.55
C GLU A 120 -13.54 -22.01 -7.86
N LEU A 121 -12.45 -21.49 -8.45
CA LEU A 121 -11.09 -21.61 -7.90
C LEU A 121 -10.92 -20.78 -6.61
N SER A 122 -11.45 -19.57 -6.54
CA SER A 122 -11.37 -18.71 -5.34
C SER A 122 -12.04 -19.36 -4.14
N GLU A 123 -13.19 -19.97 -4.33
CA GLU A 123 -13.89 -20.67 -3.25
C GLU A 123 -13.14 -21.92 -2.80
N LYS A 124 -12.59 -22.70 -3.74
CA LYS A 124 -11.72 -23.85 -3.42
C LYS A 124 -10.49 -23.42 -2.60
N ILE A 125 -9.88 -22.29 -2.96
CA ILE A 125 -8.73 -21.74 -2.23
C ILE A 125 -9.14 -21.32 -0.81
N ARG A 126 -10.28 -20.65 -0.64
CA ARG A 126 -10.78 -20.26 0.69
C ARG A 126 -11.01 -21.47 1.60
N GLN A 127 -11.60 -22.54 1.05
CA GLN A 127 -11.80 -23.78 1.78
C GLN A 127 -10.48 -24.46 2.13
N ALA A 128 -9.56 -24.56 1.17
CA ALA A 128 -8.23 -25.12 1.39
C ALA A 128 -7.44 -24.34 2.45
N THR A 129 -7.51 -23.00 2.41
CA THR A 129 -6.86 -22.14 3.39
C THR A 129 -7.37 -22.42 4.80
N LYS A 130 -8.71 -22.52 4.99
CA LYS A 130 -9.29 -22.86 6.29
C LYS A 130 -8.83 -24.21 6.81
N MET A 131 -8.77 -25.21 5.93
CA MET A 131 -8.30 -26.56 6.32
C MET A 131 -6.81 -26.55 6.71
N LEU A 132 -5.99 -25.79 6.00
CA LEU A 132 -4.57 -25.66 6.30
C LEU A 132 -4.30 -24.86 7.59
N GLU A 133 -5.14 -23.89 7.90
CA GLU A 133 -5.07 -23.08 9.12
C GLU A 133 -5.55 -23.84 10.37
N GLU A 134 -6.38 -24.86 10.20
CA GLU A 134 -6.99 -25.61 11.33
C GLU A 134 -5.91 -26.18 12.25
N GLY A 135 -5.97 -25.81 13.55
CA GLY A 135 -4.98 -26.23 14.54
C GLY A 135 -3.61 -25.54 14.45
N LEU A 136 -3.47 -24.49 13.64
CA LEU A 136 -2.34 -23.57 13.65
C LEU A 136 -2.76 -22.23 14.25
N VAL A 137 -2.03 -21.75 15.24
CA VAL A 137 -2.34 -20.49 15.93
C VAL A 137 -1.42 -19.40 15.39
N GLU A 138 -2.01 -18.30 14.92
CA GLU A 138 -1.28 -17.14 14.36
C GLU A 138 -0.31 -17.52 13.20
N ARG A 139 -0.76 -18.42 12.31
CA ARG A 139 0.01 -18.85 11.14
C ARG A 139 -0.74 -18.62 9.82
N ASP A 140 -1.81 -17.84 9.87
CA ASP A 140 -2.70 -17.57 8.72
C ASP A 140 -1.95 -16.94 7.54
N SER A 141 -1.09 -15.94 7.80
CA SER A 141 -0.28 -15.30 6.76
C SER A 141 0.66 -16.29 6.08
N GLN A 142 1.36 -17.12 6.87
CA GLN A 142 2.34 -18.08 6.33
C GLN A 142 1.66 -19.15 5.48
N VAL A 143 0.48 -19.63 5.89
CA VAL A 143 -0.31 -20.61 5.13
C VAL A 143 -0.77 -20.01 3.79
N ARG A 144 -1.29 -18.80 3.80
CA ARG A 144 -1.74 -18.10 2.59
C ARG A 144 -0.57 -17.81 1.63
N LEU A 145 0.55 -17.34 2.16
CA LEU A 145 1.77 -17.10 1.37
C LEU A 145 2.33 -18.39 0.78
N LEU A 146 2.25 -19.52 1.50
CA LEU A 146 2.67 -20.82 1.00
C LEU A 146 1.82 -21.29 -0.16
N LEU A 147 0.49 -21.19 -0.05
CA LEU A 147 -0.42 -21.51 -1.15
C LEU A 147 -0.18 -20.60 -2.35
N LEU A 148 -0.02 -19.30 -2.13
CA LEU A 148 0.28 -18.34 -3.21
C LEU A 148 1.61 -18.65 -3.89
N ALA A 149 2.65 -19.01 -3.12
CA ALA A 149 3.94 -19.46 -3.65
C ALA A 149 3.77 -20.68 -4.56
N ALA A 150 2.96 -21.65 -4.14
CA ALA A 150 2.68 -22.85 -4.93
C ALA A 150 1.95 -22.52 -6.25
N PHE A 151 0.95 -21.66 -6.24
CA PHE A 151 0.26 -21.20 -7.46
C PHE A 151 1.17 -20.39 -8.41
N CYS A 152 2.12 -19.64 -7.86
CA CYS A 152 3.12 -18.90 -8.64
C CYS A 152 4.28 -19.77 -9.12
N SER A 153 4.41 -21.02 -8.68
CA SER A 153 5.61 -21.86 -8.83
C SER A 153 6.87 -21.16 -8.33
N GLU A 154 6.77 -20.45 -7.22
CA GLU A 154 7.84 -19.73 -6.55
C GLU A 154 8.12 -20.33 -5.17
N HIS A 155 9.08 -19.78 -4.43
CA HIS A 155 9.56 -20.31 -3.17
C HIS A 155 9.25 -19.39 -2.01
N LEU A 156 9.03 -19.97 -0.83
CA LEU A 156 8.75 -19.27 0.43
C LEU A 156 9.91 -19.45 1.42
N LEU A 157 10.36 -18.36 2.02
CA LEU A 157 11.31 -18.37 3.12
C LEU A 157 10.63 -18.00 4.44
N LEU A 158 10.79 -18.84 5.45
CA LEU A 158 10.29 -18.62 6.80
C LEU A 158 11.47 -18.32 7.74
N LEU A 159 11.53 -17.09 8.25
CA LEU A 159 12.55 -16.64 9.18
C LEU A 159 11.97 -16.57 10.60
N GLY A 160 12.65 -17.18 11.57
CA GLY A 160 12.21 -17.10 12.97
C GLY A 160 12.75 -18.22 13.84
N PRO A 161 12.51 -18.13 15.16
CA PRO A 161 13.07 -19.06 16.15
C PRO A 161 12.58 -20.51 15.92
N PRO A 162 13.29 -21.51 16.43
CA PRO A 162 12.88 -22.91 16.37
C PRO A 162 11.59 -23.11 17.17
N GLY A 163 10.84 -24.18 16.81
CA GLY A 163 9.63 -24.57 17.53
C GLY A 163 8.38 -23.73 17.18
N THR A 164 8.41 -22.95 16.09
CA THR A 164 7.29 -22.11 15.65
C THR A 164 6.42 -22.74 14.55
N ALA A 165 6.41 -24.07 14.43
CA ALA A 165 5.63 -24.87 13.49
C ALA A 165 5.96 -24.65 11.99
N LYS A 166 7.18 -24.18 11.65
CA LYS A 166 7.59 -23.93 10.25
C LYS A 166 7.50 -25.17 9.36
N SER A 167 8.00 -26.32 9.83
CA SER A 167 7.97 -27.59 9.09
C SER A 167 6.55 -28.14 8.91
N GLU A 168 5.67 -27.93 9.88
CA GLU A 168 4.27 -28.38 9.80
C GLU A 168 3.52 -27.67 8.68
N ILE A 169 3.79 -26.39 8.43
CA ILE A 169 3.18 -25.64 7.33
C ILE A 169 3.54 -26.30 5.98
N GLY A 170 4.82 -26.63 5.75
CA GLY A 170 5.27 -27.28 4.52
C GLY A 170 4.66 -28.68 4.34
N ARG A 171 4.58 -29.45 5.41
CA ARG A 171 4.00 -30.81 5.41
C ARG A 171 2.53 -30.81 5.04
N ARG A 172 1.76 -29.83 5.53
CA ARG A 172 0.33 -29.67 5.20
C ARG A 172 0.09 -29.37 3.73
N LEU A 173 0.92 -28.55 3.09
CA LEU A 173 0.79 -28.29 1.65
C LEU A 173 0.97 -29.57 0.83
N SER A 174 1.86 -30.47 1.24
CA SER A 174 2.11 -31.71 0.51
C SER A 174 0.86 -32.60 0.36
N ALA A 175 -0.03 -32.58 1.36
CA ALA A 175 -1.28 -33.33 1.32
C ALA A 175 -2.21 -32.91 0.18
N PHE A 176 -2.21 -31.61 -0.21
CA PHE A 176 -3.02 -31.12 -1.33
C PHE A 176 -2.40 -31.38 -2.70
N THR A 177 -1.10 -31.53 -2.76
CA THR A 177 -0.38 -31.63 -4.04
C THR A 177 -0.28 -33.06 -4.57
N GLN A 178 -0.63 -34.07 -3.76
CA GLN A 178 -0.56 -35.52 -4.09
C GLN A 178 0.78 -35.90 -4.74
N GLY A 179 1.86 -35.34 -4.22
CA GLY A 179 3.21 -35.54 -4.73
C GLY A 179 4.17 -35.92 -3.61
N GLN A 180 5.38 -36.30 -4.01
CA GLN A 180 6.40 -36.64 -3.06
C GLN A 180 6.79 -35.40 -2.22
N TYR A 181 6.78 -35.58 -0.91
CA TYR A 181 7.26 -34.58 0.04
C TYR A 181 8.68 -34.91 0.47
N PHE A 182 9.54 -33.90 0.46
CA PHE A 182 10.91 -34.01 0.94
C PHE A 182 11.12 -33.04 2.10
N GLU A 183 11.72 -33.52 3.19
CA GLU A 183 12.05 -32.71 4.35
C GLU A 183 13.48 -33.01 4.82
N ARG A 184 14.29 -31.98 5.03
CA ARG A 184 15.66 -32.10 5.54
C ARG A 184 16.07 -30.89 6.37
N LEU A 185 16.73 -31.16 7.49
CA LEU A 185 17.46 -30.18 8.28
C LEU A 185 18.92 -30.12 7.80
N LEU A 186 19.39 -28.94 7.42
CA LEU A 186 20.77 -28.74 7.04
C LEU A 186 21.65 -28.38 8.24
N THR A 187 22.87 -28.84 8.16
CA THR A 187 23.96 -28.48 9.06
C THR A 187 25.18 -28.03 8.24
N ARG A 188 26.16 -27.43 8.85
CA ARG A 188 27.43 -27.08 8.17
C ARG A 188 28.21 -28.30 7.64
N PHE A 189 27.84 -29.50 8.12
CA PHE A 189 28.46 -30.79 7.73
C PHE A 189 27.59 -31.59 6.77
N SER A 190 26.41 -31.10 6.40
CA SER A 190 25.53 -31.79 5.47
C SER A 190 26.22 -31.99 4.13
N VAL A 191 26.00 -33.16 3.55
CA VAL A 191 26.57 -33.57 2.27
C VAL A 191 25.50 -33.58 1.17
N PRO A 192 25.90 -33.38 -0.11
CA PRO A 192 24.94 -33.37 -1.21
C PRO A 192 24.07 -34.64 -1.32
N GLU A 193 24.58 -35.76 -0.85
CA GLU A 193 23.87 -37.05 -0.83
C GLU A 193 22.58 -37.00 0.01
N GLU A 194 22.55 -36.15 1.02
CA GLU A 194 21.39 -36.00 1.90
C GLU A 194 20.19 -35.34 1.21
N LEU A 195 20.46 -34.47 0.24
CA LEU A 195 19.41 -33.76 -0.51
C LEU A 195 19.13 -34.39 -1.86
N PHE A 196 20.18 -34.82 -2.56
CA PHE A 196 20.10 -35.25 -3.97
C PHE A 196 20.22 -36.75 -4.14
N GLY A 197 20.43 -37.50 -3.07
CA GLY A 197 20.56 -38.95 -3.08
C GLY A 197 21.99 -39.45 -3.25
N PRO A 198 22.24 -40.70 -2.83
CA PRO A 198 23.57 -41.32 -2.89
C PRO A 198 23.94 -41.68 -4.33
N LEU A 199 25.25 -41.78 -4.58
CA LEU A 199 25.76 -42.27 -5.83
C LEU A 199 25.33 -43.71 -6.11
N SER A 200 24.98 -44.02 -7.35
CA SER A 200 24.63 -45.35 -7.79
C SER A 200 25.88 -46.21 -7.95
N MET A 201 26.04 -47.24 -7.14
CA MET A 201 27.14 -48.19 -7.28
C MET A 201 27.16 -48.86 -8.66
N VAL A 202 26.00 -49.21 -9.18
CA VAL A 202 25.84 -49.80 -10.53
C VAL A 202 26.23 -48.80 -11.62
N GLY A 203 25.98 -47.51 -11.40
CA GLY A 203 26.42 -46.45 -12.31
C GLY A 203 27.93 -46.32 -12.31
N LEU A 204 28.56 -46.33 -11.14
CA LEU A 204 30.03 -46.25 -10.98
C LEU A 204 30.74 -47.43 -11.64
N GLU A 205 30.21 -48.63 -11.58
CA GLU A 205 30.74 -49.81 -12.28
C GLU A 205 30.71 -49.65 -13.81
N LYS A 206 29.90 -48.73 -14.32
CA LYS A 206 29.78 -48.38 -15.77
C LYS A 206 30.42 -47.03 -16.11
N ASP A 207 31.29 -46.53 -15.27
CA ASP A 207 31.91 -45.20 -15.38
C ASP A 207 30.91 -44.05 -15.50
N MET A 208 29.71 -44.23 -14.94
CA MET A 208 28.65 -43.19 -14.92
C MET A 208 28.47 -42.62 -13.52
N TYR A 209 28.58 -41.29 -13.39
CA TYR A 209 28.43 -40.58 -12.13
C TYR A 209 26.96 -40.19 -11.89
N VAL A 210 26.09 -41.18 -11.63
CA VAL A 210 24.64 -41.01 -11.49
C VAL A 210 24.20 -41.21 -10.06
N ARG A 211 23.30 -40.36 -9.55
CA ARG A 211 22.70 -40.45 -8.21
C ARG A 211 21.37 -41.23 -8.23
N LYS A 212 21.06 -41.90 -7.14
CA LYS A 212 19.72 -42.44 -6.88
C LYS A 212 18.85 -41.35 -6.29
N ILE A 213 17.99 -40.78 -7.13
CA ILE A 213 17.21 -39.57 -6.78
C ILE A 213 15.83 -39.88 -6.17
N ASP A 214 15.36 -41.12 -6.24
CA ASP A 214 14.05 -41.53 -5.74
C ASP A 214 13.97 -41.30 -4.21
N GLY A 215 12.97 -40.52 -3.79
CA GLY A 215 12.81 -40.12 -2.39
C GLY A 215 13.57 -38.89 -1.95
N TYR A 216 14.29 -38.26 -2.86
CA TYR A 216 15.10 -37.07 -2.60
C TYR A 216 14.52 -35.83 -3.30
N LEU A 217 15.11 -34.66 -3.02
CA LEU A 217 14.68 -33.37 -3.53
C LEU A 217 14.42 -33.32 -5.06
N PRO A 218 15.23 -33.98 -5.94
CA PRO A 218 14.98 -33.94 -7.39
C PRO A 218 13.67 -34.58 -7.85
N THR A 219 13.03 -35.43 -7.01
CA THR A 219 11.73 -36.04 -7.30
C THR A 219 10.58 -35.45 -6.49
N ALA A 220 10.88 -34.52 -5.59
CA ALA A 220 9.90 -33.93 -4.71
C ALA A 220 9.02 -32.89 -5.42
N ARG A 221 7.74 -32.89 -5.09
CA ARG A 221 6.79 -31.87 -5.54
C ARG A 221 6.70 -30.70 -4.56
N VAL A 222 6.82 -30.98 -3.28
CA VAL A 222 6.95 -29.99 -2.22
C VAL A 222 8.15 -30.37 -1.37
N ALA A 223 9.01 -29.39 -1.12
CA ALA A 223 10.19 -29.61 -0.28
C ALA A 223 10.21 -28.60 0.87
N PHE A 224 10.65 -29.08 2.04
CA PHE A 224 10.96 -28.26 3.20
C PHE A 224 12.44 -28.45 3.58
N VAL A 225 13.19 -27.36 3.61
CA VAL A 225 14.61 -27.38 3.98
C VAL A 225 14.81 -26.44 5.16
N ASP A 226 15.08 -27.04 6.33
CA ASP A 226 15.35 -26.28 7.54
C ASP A 226 16.83 -25.89 7.61
N GLU A 227 17.10 -24.74 8.24
CA GLU A 227 18.43 -24.15 8.36
C GLU A 227 19.14 -23.98 6.99
N ILE A 228 18.38 -23.50 6.00
CA ILE A 228 18.80 -23.48 4.59
C ILE A 228 20.09 -22.71 4.33
N PHE A 229 20.39 -21.68 5.13
CA PHE A 229 21.63 -20.90 5.02
C PHE A 229 22.87 -21.58 5.63
N LYS A 230 22.70 -22.79 6.19
CA LYS A 230 23.83 -23.64 6.58
C LYS A 230 24.34 -24.55 5.44
N ALA A 231 23.73 -24.43 4.25
CA ALA A 231 24.17 -25.14 3.05
C ALA A 231 25.62 -24.77 2.69
N ASN A 232 26.43 -25.80 2.40
CA ASN A 232 27.78 -25.57 1.85
C ASN A 232 27.72 -25.29 0.33
N SER A 233 28.82 -24.83 -0.27
CA SER A 233 28.87 -24.42 -1.68
C SER A 233 28.46 -25.54 -2.66
N ALA A 234 28.73 -26.82 -2.33
CA ALA A 234 28.36 -27.96 -3.18
C ALA A 234 26.85 -28.18 -3.23
N ILE A 235 26.17 -28.05 -2.08
CA ILE A 235 24.71 -28.10 -1.98
C ILE A 235 24.09 -26.86 -2.64
N LEU A 236 24.68 -25.68 -2.36
CA LEU A 236 24.19 -24.39 -2.84
C LEU A 236 24.07 -24.34 -4.36
N ASN A 237 25.10 -24.73 -5.09
CA ASN A 237 25.10 -24.68 -6.56
C ASN A 237 23.98 -25.54 -7.18
N SER A 238 23.77 -26.76 -6.67
CA SER A 238 22.68 -27.63 -7.12
C SER A 238 21.31 -27.07 -6.76
N LEU A 239 21.16 -26.49 -5.55
CA LEU A 239 19.92 -25.81 -5.14
C LEU A 239 19.60 -24.62 -6.03
N LEU A 240 20.57 -23.80 -6.37
CA LEU A 240 20.39 -22.64 -7.25
C LEU A 240 19.85 -23.05 -8.62
N THR A 241 20.33 -24.15 -9.20
CA THR A 241 19.85 -24.71 -10.48
C THR A 241 18.41 -25.19 -10.35
N ILE A 242 18.11 -25.99 -9.31
CA ILE A 242 16.74 -26.50 -9.06
C ILE A 242 15.75 -25.36 -8.83
N LEU A 243 16.10 -24.37 -8.02
CA LEU A 243 15.21 -23.26 -7.68
C LEU A 243 14.94 -22.32 -8.88
N ASN A 244 15.92 -22.17 -9.78
CA ASN A 244 15.77 -21.29 -10.93
C ASN A 244 15.16 -21.96 -12.15
N GLU A 245 15.72 -23.09 -12.51
CA GLU A 245 15.50 -23.72 -13.81
C GLU A 245 14.59 -24.95 -13.70
N ARG A 246 14.33 -25.44 -12.47
CA ARG A 246 13.64 -26.70 -12.25
C ARG A 246 14.37 -27.89 -12.90
N LEU A 247 15.68 -27.81 -12.96
CA LEU A 247 16.53 -28.83 -13.55
C LEU A 247 17.55 -29.34 -12.53
N PHE A 248 17.89 -30.61 -12.64
CA PHE A 248 18.94 -31.27 -11.86
C PHE A 248 19.87 -32.04 -12.76
N ASP A 249 21.17 -31.79 -12.64
CA ASP A 249 22.19 -32.49 -13.42
C ASP A 249 22.54 -33.82 -12.70
N ASN A 250 22.15 -34.94 -13.32
CA ASN A 250 22.41 -36.29 -12.82
C ASN A 250 23.33 -37.06 -13.75
N GLY A 251 24.61 -36.88 -13.55
CA GLY A 251 25.64 -37.41 -14.46
C GLY A 251 25.63 -36.68 -15.80
N ASN A 252 25.36 -37.42 -16.88
CA ASN A 252 25.29 -36.86 -18.23
C ASN A 252 23.88 -36.39 -18.63
N GLU A 253 22.90 -36.63 -17.78
CA GLU A 253 21.51 -36.27 -18.04
C GLU A 253 21.07 -35.08 -17.21
N ARG A 254 20.30 -34.18 -17.81
CA ARG A 254 19.64 -33.08 -17.15
C ARG A 254 18.17 -33.41 -16.97
N ILE A 255 17.75 -33.60 -15.72
CA ILE A 255 16.43 -34.10 -15.35
C ILE A 255 15.55 -32.92 -14.94
N GLU A 256 14.31 -32.89 -15.40
CA GLU A 256 13.30 -31.94 -14.96
C GLU A 256 12.78 -32.31 -13.57
N VAL A 257 12.81 -31.34 -12.64
CA VAL A 257 12.38 -31.49 -11.26
C VAL A 257 10.93 -31.03 -11.12
N PRO A 258 10.00 -31.89 -10.68
CA PRO A 258 8.57 -31.56 -10.59
C PRO A 258 8.23 -30.65 -9.41
N LEU A 259 9.19 -29.88 -8.92
CA LEU A 259 9.09 -29.05 -7.73
C LEU A 259 8.10 -27.90 -7.94
N LEU A 260 6.98 -27.92 -7.22
CA LEU A 260 6.00 -26.85 -7.18
C LEU A 260 6.49 -25.69 -6.30
N CYS A 261 6.84 -26.00 -5.06
CA CYS A 261 7.31 -25.02 -4.10
C CYS A 261 8.37 -25.63 -3.17
N LEU A 262 9.43 -24.85 -2.89
CA LEU A 262 10.35 -25.14 -1.81
C LEU A 262 10.13 -24.13 -0.68
N VAL A 263 9.95 -24.63 0.53
CA VAL A 263 9.93 -23.83 1.75
C VAL A 263 11.29 -23.91 2.40
N GLY A 264 11.99 -22.79 2.41
CA GLY A 264 13.20 -22.63 3.19
C GLY A 264 12.88 -22.13 4.59
N ALA A 265 13.53 -22.65 5.60
CA ALA A 265 13.43 -22.12 6.96
C ALA A 265 14.82 -21.77 7.48
N SER A 266 14.91 -20.71 8.26
CA SER A 266 16.14 -20.34 8.96
C SER A 266 15.83 -19.49 10.19
N ASN A 267 16.74 -19.53 11.14
CA ASN A 267 16.72 -18.64 12.31
C ASN A 267 17.56 -17.37 12.08
N GLU A 268 18.43 -17.40 11.10
CA GLU A 268 19.44 -16.38 10.81
C GLU A 268 19.34 -15.94 9.35
N LEU A 269 19.78 -14.73 9.08
CA LEU A 269 19.95 -14.21 7.72
C LEU A 269 21.26 -14.76 7.12
N PRO A 270 21.43 -14.73 5.78
CA PRO A 270 22.67 -15.15 5.14
C PRO A 270 23.86 -14.31 5.63
N GLU A 271 25.00 -14.98 5.83
CA GLU A 271 26.24 -14.33 6.29
C GLU A 271 27.26 -14.09 5.16
N SER A 272 27.02 -14.64 3.95
CA SER A 272 27.94 -14.57 2.83
C SER A 272 27.24 -14.20 1.52
N GLU A 273 27.97 -13.57 0.59
CA GLU A 273 27.47 -13.19 -0.75
C GLU A 273 26.96 -14.40 -1.57
N GLU A 274 27.55 -15.59 -1.37
CA GLU A 274 27.06 -16.82 -2.03
C GLU A 274 25.65 -17.19 -1.54
N LEU A 275 25.38 -17.03 -0.25
CA LEU A 275 24.08 -17.27 0.36
C LEU A 275 23.07 -16.17 0.02
N ASP A 276 23.52 -14.94 -0.25
CA ASP A 276 22.65 -13.86 -0.74
C ASP A 276 22.03 -14.21 -2.09
N ALA A 277 22.78 -14.90 -2.95
CA ALA A 277 22.27 -15.41 -4.22
C ALA A 277 21.14 -16.43 -3.99
N LEU A 278 21.23 -17.30 -2.99
CA LEU A 278 20.15 -18.21 -2.59
C LEU A 278 18.98 -17.44 -1.98
N TYR A 279 19.25 -16.46 -1.13
CA TYR A 279 18.24 -15.61 -0.49
C TYR A 279 17.38 -14.86 -1.51
N ASP A 280 17.97 -14.36 -2.62
CA ASP A 280 17.23 -13.71 -3.70
C ASP A 280 16.30 -14.65 -4.47
N ARG A 281 16.49 -15.99 -4.41
CA ARG A 281 15.61 -16.98 -5.05
C ARG A 281 14.28 -17.14 -4.32
N PHE A 282 14.23 -16.83 -3.04
CA PHE A 282 12.98 -16.82 -2.28
C PHE A 282 12.23 -15.52 -2.54
N LEU A 283 11.22 -15.59 -3.40
CA LEU A 283 10.39 -14.44 -3.75
C LEU A 283 9.59 -13.98 -2.53
N LEU A 284 8.87 -14.91 -1.91
CA LEU A 284 8.07 -14.66 -0.73
C LEU A 284 8.89 -14.92 0.53
N ARG A 285 8.79 -14.03 1.48
CA ARG A 285 9.48 -14.11 2.77
C ARG A 285 8.52 -13.74 3.88
N SER A 286 8.56 -14.47 4.97
CA SER A 286 7.74 -14.19 6.15
C SER A 286 8.55 -14.37 7.43
N SER A 287 8.43 -13.40 8.34
CA SER A 287 8.89 -13.56 9.71
C SER A 287 7.87 -14.39 10.49
N VAL A 288 8.35 -15.38 11.21
CA VAL A 288 7.53 -16.26 12.05
C VAL A 288 7.93 -16.04 13.50
N GLU A 289 7.12 -15.32 14.21
CA GLU A 289 7.36 -15.01 15.62
C GLU A 289 6.74 -16.07 16.53
N GLN A 290 7.05 -16.01 17.82
CA GLN A 290 6.35 -16.80 18.83
C GLN A 290 4.89 -16.36 18.91
N VAL A 291 4.02 -17.28 19.29
CA VAL A 291 2.59 -16.99 19.49
C VAL A 291 2.43 -15.93 20.57
N SER A 292 1.55 -14.97 20.32
CA SER A 292 1.27 -13.86 21.23
C SER A 292 0.76 -14.36 22.57
N SER A 293 0.95 -13.56 23.62
CA SER A 293 0.45 -13.88 24.96
C SER A 293 -1.07 -14.05 25.00
N THR A 294 -1.80 -13.39 24.11
CA THR A 294 -3.26 -13.48 23.97
C THR A 294 -3.70 -14.81 23.40
N ALA A 295 -3.01 -15.29 22.38
CA ALA A 295 -3.31 -16.56 21.69
C ALA A 295 -2.63 -17.79 22.33
N LEU A 296 -1.72 -17.59 23.29
CA LEU A 296 -1.04 -18.67 24.00
C LEU A 296 -2.03 -19.62 24.69
N ARG A 297 -3.13 -19.10 25.24
CA ARG A 297 -4.19 -19.92 25.86
C ARG A 297 -4.83 -20.88 24.87
N ASP A 298 -5.05 -20.43 23.64
CA ASP A 298 -5.67 -21.25 22.60
C ASP A 298 -4.68 -22.31 22.09
N LEU A 299 -3.40 -21.97 21.99
CA LEU A 299 -2.34 -22.92 21.70
C LEU A 299 -2.28 -24.05 22.75
N LEU A 300 -2.36 -23.72 24.04
CA LEU A 300 -2.33 -24.71 25.13
C LEU A 300 -3.57 -25.61 25.12
N LYS A 301 -4.74 -25.09 24.80
CA LYS A 301 -5.97 -25.89 24.67
C LYS A 301 -5.91 -26.85 23.48
N LEU A 302 -5.24 -26.48 22.38
CA LEU A 302 -5.04 -27.39 21.25
C LEU A 302 -4.24 -28.62 21.65
N SER A 303 -3.29 -28.51 22.60
CA SER A 303 -2.54 -29.67 23.10
C SER A 303 -3.40 -30.67 23.88
N GLU A 304 -4.49 -30.22 24.51
CA GLU A 304 -5.44 -31.08 25.23
C GLU A 304 -6.44 -31.78 24.28
N ALA A 305 -6.77 -31.14 23.14
CA ALA A 305 -7.82 -31.61 22.22
C ALA A 305 -7.39 -32.75 21.25
N SER A 306 -6.18 -33.26 21.41
CA SER A 306 -5.59 -34.44 20.76
C SER A 306 -4.86 -34.25 19.42
N GLU A 307 -3.60 -34.59 19.47
CA GLU A 307 -2.73 -34.91 18.33
C GLU A 307 -3.32 -35.95 17.36
N THR A 308 -4.29 -36.74 17.80
CA THR A 308 -4.91 -37.83 17.05
C THR A 308 -5.95 -37.39 16.04
N LYS A 309 -6.73 -36.35 16.29
CA LYS A 309 -7.77 -35.89 15.35
C LYS A 309 -7.19 -35.10 14.18
N ALA A 310 -6.27 -34.17 14.43
CA ALA A 310 -5.71 -33.34 13.39
C ALA A 310 -4.89 -34.11 12.33
N ARG A 311 -4.23 -35.21 12.72
CA ARG A 311 -3.50 -36.09 11.79
C ARG A 311 -4.40 -37.01 10.97
N ALA A 312 -5.53 -37.43 11.52
CA ALA A 312 -6.49 -38.28 10.82
C ALA A 312 -7.25 -37.54 9.73
N ASP A 313 -7.59 -36.26 9.97
CA ASP A 313 -8.36 -35.46 9.02
C ASP A 313 -7.52 -34.94 7.82
N ILE A 314 -6.20 -34.78 7.98
CA ILE A 314 -5.29 -34.39 6.89
C ILE A 314 -5.02 -35.55 5.91
N ASN A 315 -5.16 -36.80 6.35
CA ASN A 315 -4.94 -37.99 5.51
C ASN A 315 -6.18 -38.42 4.70
N ASP A 316 -7.31 -37.76 4.85
CA ASP A 316 -8.53 -38.08 4.12
C ASP A 316 -8.56 -37.30 2.80
N GLU A 317 -7.94 -37.85 1.74
CA GLU A 317 -7.80 -37.26 0.40
C GLU A 317 -9.13 -36.82 -0.25
N GLN A 318 -10.26 -37.36 0.23
CA GLN A 318 -11.60 -37.06 -0.28
C GLN A 318 -12.14 -35.69 0.20
N LYS A 319 -11.51 -35.11 1.22
CA LYS A 319 -11.93 -33.80 1.79
C LYS A 319 -11.30 -32.61 1.12
N PHE A 320 -10.24 -32.78 0.30
CA PHE A 320 -9.52 -31.64 -0.26
C PHE A 320 -10.28 -30.96 -1.38
N SER A 321 -10.48 -29.66 -1.25
CA SER A 321 -11.11 -28.81 -2.25
C SER A 321 -10.22 -28.54 -3.46
N LEU A 322 -8.88 -28.50 -3.27
CA LEU A 322 -7.88 -28.31 -4.32
C LEU A 322 -7.32 -29.64 -4.80
N LYS A 323 -7.12 -29.76 -6.11
CA LYS A 323 -6.50 -30.89 -6.78
C LYS A 323 -5.15 -30.50 -7.38
N PRO A 324 -4.25 -31.47 -7.64
CA PRO A 324 -2.99 -31.19 -8.33
C PRO A 324 -3.13 -30.45 -9.66
N SER A 325 -4.24 -30.69 -10.39
CA SER A 325 -4.58 -30.02 -11.64
C SER A 325 -4.89 -28.52 -11.45
N ASP A 326 -5.34 -28.10 -10.27
CA ASP A 326 -5.69 -26.70 -10.00
C ASP A 326 -4.45 -25.79 -9.87
N PHE A 327 -3.27 -26.38 -9.66
CA PHE A 327 -1.99 -25.65 -9.67
C PHE A 327 -1.35 -25.55 -11.04
N GLN A 328 -1.76 -26.41 -12.00
CA GLN A 328 -1.13 -26.47 -13.31
C GLN A 328 -1.59 -25.35 -14.24
N GLY A 329 -0.64 -24.65 -14.85
CA GLY A 329 -0.91 -23.59 -15.84
C GLY A 329 -1.60 -22.36 -15.28
N VAL A 330 -1.69 -22.20 -13.95
CA VAL A 330 -2.31 -21.02 -13.33
C VAL A 330 -1.48 -19.76 -13.58
N LYS A 331 -0.18 -19.88 -13.48
CA LYS A 331 0.76 -18.77 -13.71
C LYS A 331 0.66 -18.23 -15.14
N GLU A 332 0.64 -19.13 -16.12
CA GLU A 332 0.51 -18.81 -17.54
C GLU A 332 -0.84 -18.15 -17.83
N LYS A 333 -1.93 -18.76 -17.38
CA LYS A 333 -3.29 -18.23 -17.52
C LYS A 333 -3.44 -16.85 -16.86
N ALA A 334 -2.88 -16.67 -15.66
CA ALA A 334 -2.90 -15.38 -14.98
C ALA A 334 -2.13 -14.31 -15.75
N CYS A 335 -0.99 -14.66 -16.36
CA CYS A 335 -0.22 -13.73 -17.19
C CYS A 335 -0.97 -13.31 -18.47
N GLU A 336 -1.78 -14.21 -19.03
CA GLU A 336 -2.55 -13.97 -20.26
C GLU A 336 -3.85 -13.19 -19.99
N SER A 337 -4.56 -13.52 -18.90
CA SER A 337 -5.92 -13.03 -18.65
C SER A 337 -6.01 -11.86 -17.68
N THR A 338 -4.94 -11.56 -16.92
CA THR A 338 -4.98 -10.52 -15.88
C THR A 338 -4.14 -9.31 -16.29
N THR A 339 -4.77 -8.14 -16.29
CA THR A 339 -4.10 -6.86 -16.59
C THR A 339 -3.61 -6.19 -15.31
N VAL A 340 -2.50 -5.45 -15.43
CA VAL A 340 -1.94 -4.65 -14.35
C VAL A 340 -2.18 -3.18 -14.67
N PRO A 341 -2.96 -2.44 -13.88
CA PRO A 341 -3.21 -1.03 -14.10
C PRO A 341 -1.93 -0.18 -13.92
N ASP A 342 -1.86 0.94 -14.63
CA ASP A 342 -0.75 1.91 -14.49
C ASP A 342 -0.60 2.42 -13.05
N SER A 343 -1.69 2.46 -12.30
CA SER A 343 -1.68 2.82 -10.88
C SER A 343 -0.78 1.90 -10.05
N VAL A 344 -0.86 0.59 -10.27
CA VAL A 344 -0.03 -0.42 -9.60
C VAL A 344 1.42 -0.34 -10.08
N ILE A 345 1.64 -0.16 -11.39
CA ILE A 345 2.99 -0.02 -11.96
C ILE A 345 3.69 1.21 -11.38
N ASN A 346 3.01 2.34 -11.32
CA ASN A 346 3.55 3.57 -10.75
C ASN A 346 3.85 3.42 -9.25
N LEU A 347 2.95 2.77 -8.49
CA LEU A 347 3.18 2.49 -7.08
C LEU A 347 4.43 1.63 -6.88
N MET A 348 4.61 0.58 -7.68
CA MET A 348 5.80 -0.30 -7.60
C MET A 348 7.09 0.44 -7.96
N THR A 349 7.04 1.33 -8.96
CA THR A 349 8.18 2.17 -9.36
C THR A 349 8.55 3.16 -8.27
N ASP A 350 7.56 3.84 -7.69
CA ASP A 350 7.76 4.78 -6.59
C ASP A 350 8.28 4.07 -5.33
N LEU A 351 7.76 2.86 -5.04
CA LEU A 351 8.23 2.04 -3.92
C LEU A 351 9.69 1.65 -4.09
N ARG A 352 10.08 1.17 -5.28
CA ARG A 352 11.48 0.85 -5.57
C ARG A 352 12.39 2.05 -5.33
N SER A 353 12.04 3.22 -5.89
CA SER A 353 12.82 4.45 -5.71
C SER A 353 12.89 4.84 -4.23
N HIS A 354 11.78 4.69 -3.49
CA HIS A 354 11.77 4.96 -2.05
C HIS A 354 12.72 4.04 -1.28
N LEU A 355 12.68 2.72 -1.57
CA LEU A 355 13.51 1.73 -0.89
C LEU A 355 15.01 1.92 -1.18
N GLN A 356 15.36 2.28 -2.40
CA GLN A 356 16.75 2.44 -2.82
C GLN A 356 17.35 3.81 -2.47
N ASP A 357 16.56 4.88 -2.58
CA ASP A 357 17.06 6.25 -2.51
C ASP A 357 16.79 6.94 -1.18
N LYS A 358 15.73 6.54 -0.45
CA LYS A 358 15.26 7.26 0.73
C LYS A 358 15.37 6.47 2.04
N CYS A 359 15.53 5.15 1.97
CA CYS A 359 15.72 4.33 3.17
C CYS A 359 17.17 4.34 3.63
N GLU A 360 17.39 4.31 4.93
CA GLU A 360 18.70 4.21 5.56
C GLU A 360 18.73 3.01 6.52
N PRO A 361 19.46 1.94 6.22
CA PRO A 361 20.24 1.70 4.99
C PRO A 361 19.37 1.44 3.75
N PRO A 362 19.89 1.70 2.53
CA PRO A 362 19.17 1.42 1.29
C PRO A 362 18.81 -0.07 1.17
N ILE A 363 17.57 -0.33 0.72
CA ILE A 363 17.09 -1.69 0.51
C ILE A 363 17.19 -2.00 -0.99
N TYR A 364 18.11 -2.88 -1.33
CA TYR A 364 18.30 -3.30 -2.72
C TYR A 364 17.16 -4.19 -3.20
N VAL A 365 16.59 -3.84 -4.34
CA VAL A 365 15.53 -4.61 -5.02
C VAL A 365 15.99 -4.95 -6.43
N SER A 366 16.20 -6.24 -6.71
CA SER A 366 16.60 -6.70 -8.03
C SER A 366 15.47 -6.58 -9.06
N ASP A 367 15.82 -6.28 -10.34
CA ASP A 367 14.84 -6.21 -11.44
C ASP A 367 14.08 -7.52 -11.61
N ARG A 368 14.77 -8.65 -11.46
CA ARG A 368 14.19 -9.98 -11.48
C ARG A 368 13.10 -10.13 -10.41
N ARG A 369 13.34 -9.64 -9.19
CA ARG A 369 12.39 -9.70 -8.09
C ARG A 369 11.16 -8.87 -8.37
N LEU A 370 11.30 -7.69 -8.98
CA LEU A 370 10.17 -6.87 -9.43
C LEU A 370 9.32 -7.54 -10.49
N LEU A 371 9.95 -8.14 -11.51
CA LEU A 371 9.21 -8.87 -12.56
C LEU A 371 8.43 -10.06 -11.97
N LYS A 372 9.04 -10.80 -11.06
CA LYS A 372 8.36 -11.90 -10.34
C LYS A 372 7.24 -11.37 -9.43
N ALA A 373 7.42 -10.21 -8.81
CA ALA A 373 6.39 -9.56 -8.00
C ALA A 373 5.16 -9.18 -8.84
N VAL A 374 5.35 -8.65 -10.06
CA VAL A 374 4.24 -8.38 -10.99
C VAL A 374 3.48 -9.67 -11.33
N THR A 375 4.21 -10.76 -11.61
CA THR A 375 3.59 -12.07 -11.86
C THR A 375 2.81 -12.57 -10.65
N LEU A 376 3.35 -12.41 -9.44
CA LEU A 376 2.68 -12.77 -8.19
C LEU A 376 1.35 -12.00 -8.02
N LEU A 377 1.34 -10.69 -8.28
CA LEU A 377 0.11 -9.89 -8.20
C LEU A 377 -0.94 -10.33 -9.23
N ARG A 378 -0.52 -10.69 -10.46
CA ARG A 378 -1.42 -11.26 -11.47
C ARG A 378 -2.02 -12.58 -11.01
N VAL A 379 -1.21 -13.48 -10.49
CA VAL A 379 -1.69 -14.77 -9.96
C VAL A 379 -2.61 -14.55 -8.77
N ALA A 380 -2.31 -13.62 -7.87
CA ALA A 380 -3.17 -13.29 -6.74
C ALA A 380 -4.55 -12.80 -7.20
N ALA A 381 -4.61 -11.89 -8.17
CA ALA A 381 -5.86 -11.39 -8.73
C ALA A 381 -6.63 -12.48 -9.48
N TYR A 382 -5.95 -13.27 -10.34
CA TYR A 382 -6.56 -14.36 -11.10
C TYR A 382 -7.21 -15.43 -10.20
N THR A 383 -6.47 -15.85 -9.18
CA THR A 383 -6.94 -16.88 -8.23
C THR A 383 -8.05 -16.36 -7.32
N ASP A 384 -8.18 -15.05 -7.14
CA ASP A 384 -9.32 -14.41 -6.47
C ASP A 384 -10.52 -14.18 -7.43
N GLY A 385 -10.41 -14.60 -8.70
CA GLY A 385 -11.47 -14.49 -9.71
C GLY A 385 -11.54 -13.13 -10.40
N ARG A 386 -10.48 -12.33 -10.34
CA ARG A 386 -10.40 -10.98 -10.93
C ARG A 386 -9.53 -10.98 -12.20
N SER A 387 -9.95 -10.22 -13.20
CA SER A 387 -9.19 -9.98 -14.44
C SER A 387 -8.27 -8.76 -14.39
N VAL A 388 -8.32 -7.99 -13.29
CA VAL A 388 -7.51 -6.78 -13.08
C VAL A 388 -6.90 -6.83 -11.68
N VAL A 389 -5.61 -6.52 -11.59
CA VAL A 389 -4.90 -6.39 -10.32
C VAL A 389 -5.45 -5.17 -9.57
N SER A 390 -5.85 -5.37 -8.31
CA SER A 390 -6.29 -4.29 -7.43
C SER A 390 -5.09 -3.56 -6.81
N ASP A 391 -5.26 -2.29 -6.52
CA ASP A 391 -4.29 -1.52 -5.75
C ASP A 391 -4.01 -2.16 -4.37
N PHE A 392 -5.00 -2.84 -3.78
CA PHE A 392 -4.83 -3.56 -2.49
C PHE A 392 -3.99 -4.82 -2.60
N ASP A 393 -3.87 -5.44 -3.79
CA ASP A 393 -2.96 -6.57 -3.98
C ASP A 393 -1.51 -6.16 -3.73
N THR A 394 -1.17 -4.87 -3.89
CA THR A 394 0.18 -4.34 -3.63
C THR A 394 0.63 -4.52 -2.18
N LEU A 395 -0.28 -4.72 -1.22
CA LEU A 395 0.05 -5.06 0.16
C LEU A 395 0.85 -6.38 0.27
N LEU A 396 0.68 -7.31 -0.68
CA LEU A 396 1.48 -8.53 -0.77
C LEU A 396 2.97 -8.24 -1.00
N LEU A 397 3.33 -7.06 -1.54
CA LEU A 397 4.71 -6.65 -1.72
C LEU A 397 5.47 -6.50 -0.40
N ALA A 398 4.76 -6.30 0.72
CA ALA A 398 5.33 -6.33 2.07
C ALA A 398 5.94 -7.70 2.44
N HIS A 399 5.59 -8.78 1.71
CA HIS A 399 6.19 -10.10 1.85
C HIS A 399 7.25 -10.40 0.78
N VAL A 400 7.52 -9.44 -0.12
CA VAL A 400 8.42 -9.59 -1.27
C VAL A 400 9.61 -8.65 -1.22
N LEU A 401 9.39 -7.36 -0.92
CA LEU A 401 10.35 -6.28 -1.14
C LEU A 401 11.06 -5.84 0.16
N TRP A 402 11.69 -6.76 0.84
CA TRP A 402 12.50 -6.47 2.03
C TRP A 402 13.71 -7.41 2.13
N GLN A 403 14.75 -7.00 2.87
CA GLN A 403 15.96 -7.77 3.11
C GLN A 403 16.06 -8.23 4.57
N ARG A 404 15.53 -7.46 5.52
CA ARG A 404 15.52 -7.78 6.94
C ARG A 404 14.09 -7.81 7.47
N PRO A 405 13.74 -8.69 8.41
CA PRO A 405 12.36 -8.87 8.89
C PRO A 405 11.65 -7.57 9.32
N GLY A 406 12.36 -6.67 9.99
CA GLY A 406 11.78 -5.38 10.43
C GLY A 406 11.37 -4.42 9.30
N GLU A 407 11.90 -4.60 8.09
CA GLU A 407 11.61 -3.75 6.93
C GLU A 407 10.25 -4.04 6.31
N SER A 408 9.69 -5.24 6.54
CA SER A 408 8.36 -5.63 6.03
C SER A 408 7.26 -4.67 6.49
N ALA A 409 7.26 -4.29 7.77
CA ALA A 409 6.30 -3.35 8.32
C ALA A 409 6.43 -1.96 7.69
N MET A 410 7.67 -1.49 7.49
CA MET A 410 7.95 -0.21 6.84
C MET A 410 7.43 -0.19 5.38
N VAL A 411 7.65 -1.28 4.63
CA VAL A 411 7.11 -1.42 3.27
C VAL A 411 5.58 -1.39 3.28
N GLN A 412 4.96 -2.08 4.23
CA GLN A 412 3.51 -2.10 4.38
C GLN A 412 2.95 -0.70 4.70
N ASP A 413 3.54 -0.01 5.67
CA ASP A 413 3.11 1.32 6.08
C ASP A 413 3.24 2.33 4.93
N TRP A 414 4.35 2.27 4.17
CA TRP A 414 4.54 3.11 2.99
C TRP A 414 3.47 2.85 1.91
N ILE A 415 3.15 1.56 1.65
CA ILE A 415 2.10 1.20 0.68
C ILE A 415 0.75 1.74 1.15
N LEU A 416 0.39 1.56 2.43
CA LEU A 416 -0.86 2.08 3.00
C LEU A 416 -0.95 3.60 2.88
N GLU A 417 0.13 4.30 3.19
CA GLU A 417 0.20 5.75 3.03
C GLU A 417 0.03 6.17 1.56
N ARG A 418 0.67 5.44 0.63
CA ARG A 418 0.57 5.70 -0.79
C ARG A 418 -0.82 5.42 -1.36
N LEU A 419 -1.48 4.34 -0.91
CA LEU A 419 -2.86 4.01 -1.28
C LEU A 419 -3.87 5.06 -0.79
N ALA A 420 -3.59 5.68 0.35
CA ALA A 420 -4.42 6.72 0.93
C ALA A 420 -4.14 8.12 0.33
N GLN A 421 -3.03 8.30 -0.40
CA GLN A 421 -2.74 9.57 -1.04
C GLN A 421 -3.78 9.89 -2.11
N GLU A 422 -4.30 11.09 -2.02
CA GLU A 422 -5.25 11.68 -2.97
C GLU A 422 -4.58 11.84 -4.34
N ARG A 423 -4.89 10.95 -5.28
CA ARG A 423 -4.37 11.03 -6.64
C ARG A 423 -4.99 12.22 -7.37
N GLY A 424 -4.16 13.17 -7.79
CA GLY A 424 -4.60 14.29 -8.62
C GLY A 424 -5.24 15.46 -7.86
N VAL A 425 -5.49 15.39 -6.55
CA VAL A 425 -6.09 16.49 -5.77
C VAL A 425 -5.28 17.77 -5.88
N LYS A 426 -3.95 17.69 -5.74
CA LYS A 426 -3.07 18.87 -5.91
C LYS A 426 -3.13 19.44 -7.33
N GLN A 427 -3.27 18.57 -8.33
CA GLN A 427 -3.37 18.99 -9.73
C GLN A 427 -4.70 19.69 -9.99
N VAL A 428 -5.80 19.15 -9.46
CA VAL A 428 -7.12 19.77 -9.56
C VAL A 428 -7.15 21.11 -8.81
N GLN A 429 -6.55 21.17 -7.62
CA GLN A 429 -6.41 22.42 -6.87
C GLN A 429 -5.62 23.48 -7.65
N TYR A 430 -4.53 23.08 -8.30
CA TYR A 430 -3.76 23.98 -9.17
C TYR A 430 -4.57 24.48 -10.37
N LEU A 431 -5.32 23.58 -11.03
CA LEU A 431 -6.20 23.92 -12.15
C LEU A 431 -7.32 24.88 -11.71
N LEU A 432 -7.90 24.64 -10.55
CA LEU A 432 -8.93 25.49 -9.98
C LEU A 432 -8.39 26.89 -9.66
N ALA A 433 -7.18 26.98 -9.12
CA ALA A 433 -6.49 28.25 -8.89
C ALA A 433 -6.20 29.01 -10.19
N ALA A 434 -5.81 28.30 -11.24
CA ALA A 434 -5.58 28.88 -12.57
C ALA A 434 -6.87 29.41 -13.20
N LEU A 435 -7.97 28.65 -13.09
CA LEU A 435 -9.30 29.07 -13.55
C LEU A 435 -9.80 30.30 -12.79
N PHE A 436 -9.66 30.29 -11.47
CA PHE A 436 -10.01 31.45 -10.64
C PHE A 436 -9.23 32.70 -11.07
N GLY A 437 -7.90 32.57 -11.31
CA GLY A 437 -7.07 33.66 -11.76
C GLY A 437 -7.45 34.22 -13.14
N ARG A 438 -7.91 33.35 -14.05
CA ARG A 438 -8.44 33.77 -15.37
C ARG A 438 -9.80 34.43 -15.21
N ALA A 439 -10.69 33.87 -14.40
CA ALA A 439 -12.00 34.43 -14.11
C ALA A 439 -11.93 35.88 -13.53
N CYS A 440 -10.96 36.13 -12.67
CA CYS A 440 -10.73 37.49 -12.12
C CYS A 440 -10.13 38.49 -13.12
N ARG A 441 -9.61 38.02 -14.26
CA ARG A 441 -8.99 38.86 -15.30
C ARG A 441 -9.86 39.06 -16.54
N SER A 442 -10.86 38.17 -16.75
CA SER A 442 -11.72 38.25 -17.93
C SER A 442 -12.56 39.53 -17.90
N ASP A 443 -12.67 40.21 -19.06
CA ASP A 443 -13.53 41.37 -19.22
C ASP A 443 -15.01 40.93 -19.23
N GLU A 444 -15.88 41.66 -18.56
CA GLU A 444 -17.33 41.40 -18.48
C GLU A 444 -18.01 41.25 -19.84
N ASN A 445 -17.41 41.74 -20.91
CA ASN A 445 -17.94 41.72 -22.25
C ASN A 445 -17.47 40.53 -23.11
N ASP A 446 -16.52 39.70 -22.64
CA ASP A 446 -16.03 38.56 -23.39
C ASP A 446 -16.87 37.31 -23.09
N GLN A 447 -17.93 37.12 -23.88
CA GLN A 447 -18.86 36.00 -23.72
C GLN A 447 -18.24 34.64 -24.10
N GLU A 448 -17.24 34.62 -25.00
CA GLU A 448 -16.57 33.40 -25.43
C GLU A 448 -15.65 32.85 -24.31
N GLU A 449 -14.86 33.74 -23.69
CA GLU A 449 -13.98 33.37 -22.58
C GLU A 449 -14.80 32.91 -21.35
N ALA A 450 -15.87 33.62 -21.02
CA ALA A 450 -16.76 33.24 -19.91
C ALA A 450 -17.41 31.86 -20.14
N ALA A 451 -17.84 31.56 -21.36
CA ALA A 451 -18.41 30.24 -21.70
C ALA A 451 -17.35 29.12 -21.63
N GLN A 452 -16.11 29.41 -22.03
CA GLN A 452 -15.00 28.44 -21.93
C GLN A 452 -14.62 28.18 -20.47
N LEU A 453 -14.51 29.20 -19.63
CA LEU A 453 -14.23 29.06 -18.20
C LEU A 453 -15.30 28.23 -17.49
N LEU A 454 -16.57 28.46 -17.81
CA LEU A 454 -17.68 27.69 -17.26
C LEU A 454 -17.57 26.21 -17.65
N LYS A 455 -17.27 25.92 -18.91
CA LYS A 455 -17.08 24.54 -19.40
C LYS A 455 -15.90 23.84 -18.72
N GLU A 456 -14.79 24.56 -18.52
CA GLU A 456 -13.64 24.01 -17.81
C GLU A 456 -13.97 23.75 -16.33
N ALA A 457 -14.69 24.62 -15.64
CA ALA A 457 -15.17 24.42 -14.27
C ALA A 457 -16.10 23.20 -14.16
N GLN A 458 -17.02 23.03 -15.12
CA GLN A 458 -17.90 21.85 -15.20
C GLN A 458 -17.11 20.56 -15.41
N GLY A 459 -16.09 20.56 -16.25
CA GLY A 459 -15.18 19.41 -16.43
C GLY A 459 -14.44 19.04 -15.15
N LEU A 460 -13.97 20.03 -14.37
CA LEU A 460 -13.36 19.75 -13.06
C LEU A 460 -14.35 19.20 -12.03
N LYS A 461 -15.59 19.69 -12.04
CA LYS A 461 -16.68 19.15 -11.21
C LYS A 461 -16.94 17.67 -11.51
N GLU A 462 -17.00 17.29 -12.79
CA GLU A 462 -17.20 15.89 -13.20
C GLU A 462 -16.06 15.01 -12.71
N ILE A 463 -14.80 15.46 -12.85
CA ILE A 463 -13.62 14.73 -12.36
C ILE A 463 -13.70 14.54 -10.85
N LEU A 464 -13.98 15.61 -10.09
CA LEU A 464 -14.09 15.56 -8.63
C LEU A 464 -15.24 14.66 -8.18
N THR A 465 -16.37 14.71 -8.86
CA THR A 465 -17.53 13.85 -8.57
C THR A 465 -17.21 12.38 -8.83
N SER A 466 -16.52 12.07 -9.93
CA SER A 466 -16.06 10.70 -10.23
C SER A 466 -15.10 10.20 -9.15
N GLN A 467 -14.09 11.00 -8.77
CA GLN A 467 -13.14 10.64 -7.72
C GLN A 467 -13.81 10.42 -6.35
N LEU A 468 -14.82 11.24 -6.03
CA LEU A 468 -15.59 11.09 -4.79
C LEU A 468 -16.40 9.78 -4.78
N ASN A 469 -17.04 9.44 -5.92
CA ASN A 469 -17.76 8.18 -6.07
C ASN A 469 -16.85 6.96 -6.03
N ASP A 470 -15.68 7.02 -6.67
CA ASP A 470 -14.68 5.95 -6.65
C ASP A 470 -14.17 5.70 -5.22
N LEU A 471 -13.90 6.78 -4.48
CA LEU A 471 -13.50 6.71 -3.08
C LEU A 471 -14.63 6.16 -2.20
N ALA A 472 -15.88 6.60 -2.43
CA ALA A 472 -17.06 6.11 -1.72
C ALA A 472 -17.26 4.60 -1.96
N GLY A 473 -17.11 4.13 -3.19
CA GLY A 473 -17.15 2.71 -3.54
C GLY A 473 -16.04 1.89 -2.88
N ALA A 474 -14.81 2.43 -2.84
CA ALA A 474 -13.68 1.78 -2.19
C ALA A 474 -13.81 1.69 -0.67
N THR A 475 -14.53 2.62 -0.04
CA THR A 475 -14.70 2.70 1.43
C THR A 475 -16.00 2.08 1.93
N ALA A 476 -16.92 1.72 1.03
CA ALA A 476 -18.22 1.11 1.36
C ALA A 476 -18.02 -0.13 2.27
N GLY A 477 -18.75 -0.22 3.37
CA GLY A 477 -18.65 -1.36 4.29
C GLY A 477 -17.30 -1.52 5.03
N GLY A 478 -16.45 -0.47 5.11
CA GLY A 478 -15.16 -0.50 5.78
C GLY A 478 -14.07 -1.21 5.01
N VAL A 479 -13.90 -0.82 3.75
CA VAL A 479 -12.93 -1.39 2.78
C VAL A 479 -13.19 -2.89 2.54
N PRO A 480 -14.34 -3.27 1.97
CA PRO A 480 -14.75 -4.67 1.81
C PRO A 480 -13.79 -5.49 0.95
N GLN A 481 -13.11 -4.85 0.01
CA GLN A 481 -12.11 -5.51 -0.83
C GLN A 481 -10.94 -6.09 0.01
N LEU A 482 -10.52 -5.40 1.06
CA LEU A 482 -9.50 -5.91 1.99
C LEU A 482 -10.02 -7.06 2.84
N LYS A 483 -11.22 -6.93 3.39
CA LYS A 483 -11.82 -7.97 4.26
C LYS A 483 -12.08 -9.28 3.52
N ARG A 484 -12.31 -9.22 2.22
CA ARG A 484 -12.58 -10.38 1.35
C ARG A 484 -11.33 -10.89 0.62
N HIS A 485 -10.20 -10.23 0.76
CA HIS A 485 -8.98 -10.60 0.06
C HIS A 485 -8.52 -12.00 0.47
N VAL A 486 -8.33 -12.90 -0.52
CA VAL A 486 -8.02 -14.32 -0.25
C VAL A 486 -6.63 -14.48 0.36
N TRP A 487 -5.68 -13.68 -0.09
CA TRP A 487 -4.25 -13.85 0.21
C TRP A 487 -3.75 -13.07 1.43
N LEU A 488 -4.48 -12.04 1.86
CA LEU A 488 -4.17 -11.36 3.12
C LEU A 488 -4.81 -12.10 4.29
N SER A 489 -4.10 -12.23 5.38
CA SER A 489 -4.67 -12.80 6.59
C SER A 489 -5.76 -11.88 7.16
N PRO A 490 -6.73 -12.42 7.93
CA PRO A 490 -7.75 -11.59 8.58
C PRO A 490 -7.16 -10.47 9.44
N ALA A 491 -6.07 -10.76 10.17
CA ALA A 491 -5.39 -9.80 11.00
C ALA A 491 -4.67 -8.70 10.20
N GLU A 492 -4.06 -9.03 9.06
CA GLU A 492 -3.45 -8.06 8.16
C GLU A 492 -4.50 -7.19 7.48
N SER A 493 -5.58 -7.80 6.99
CA SER A 493 -6.71 -7.09 6.37
C SER A 493 -7.37 -6.11 7.34
N GLU A 494 -7.55 -6.50 8.58
CA GLU A 494 -8.15 -5.65 9.59
C GLU A 494 -7.22 -4.49 9.99
N ARG A 495 -5.93 -4.75 10.20
CA ARG A 495 -4.92 -3.69 10.46
C ARG A 495 -4.84 -2.70 9.30
N ALA A 496 -4.80 -3.18 8.07
CA ALA A 496 -4.80 -2.34 6.89
C ALA A 496 -6.07 -1.49 6.79
N ALA A 497 -7.25 -2.08 7.03
CA ALA A 497 -8.52 -1.35 7.03
C ALA A 497 -8.59 -0.28 8.13
N GLN A 498 -8.11 -0.60 9.34
CA GLN A 498 -8.03 0.36 10.45
C GLN A 498 -7.09 1.53 10.15
N SER A 499 -5.95 1.27 9.51
CA SER A 499 -4.99 2.31 9.11
C SER A 499 -5.51 3.17 7.96
N LEU A 500 -6.17 2.58 6.96
CA LEU A 500 -6.69 3.29 5.79
C LEU A 500 -7.96 4.10 6.08
N SER A 501 -8.82 3.63 6.97
CA SER A 501 -10.11 4.28 7.27
C SER A 501 -9.99 5.77 7.65
N PRO A 502 -9.13 6.19 8.59
CA PRO A 502 -8.95 7.60 8.91
C PRO A 502 -8.35 8.41 7.75
N MET A 503 -7.47 7.78 6.95
CA MET A 503 -6.83 8.40 5.79
C MET A 503 -7.85 8.66 4.67
N PHE A 504 -8.69 7.67 4.36
CA PHE A 504 -9.78 7.82 3.38
C PHE A 504 -10.82 8.86 3.82
N ASN A 505 -11.14 8.91 5.12
CA ASN A 505 -12.03 9.94 5.65
C ASN A 505 -11.43 11.35 5.50
N LYS A 506 -10.11 11.49 5.64
CA LYS A 506 -9.42 12.75 5.40
C LYS A 506 -9.43 13.11 3.93
N ALA A 507 -9.14 12.14 3.05
CA ALA A 507 -9.18 12.30 1.60
C ALA A 507 -10.57 12.72 1.12
N ARG A 508 -11.62 12.06 1.62
CA ARG A 508 -13.01 12.39 1.32
C ARG A 508 -13.33 13.84 1.67
N LYS A 509 -13.00 14.28 2.87
CA LYS A 509 -13.21 15.68 3.30
C LYS A 509 -12.44 16.67 2.43
N GLY A 510 -11.23 16.31 1.99
CA GLY A 510 -10.45 17.11 1.05
C GLY A 510 -11.13 17.25 -0.30
N LEU A 511 -11.64 16.15 -0.86
CA LEU A 511 -12.40 16.15 -2.13
C LEU A 511 -13.73 16.90 -2.00
N GLU A 512 -14.46 16.73 -0.89
CA GLU A 512 -15.71 17.46 -0.60
C GLU A 512 -15.46 18.99 -0.56
N LYS A 513 -14.36 19.43 0.10
CA LYS A 513 -13.97 20.85 0.15
C LYS A 513 -13.63 21.38 -1.25
N LEU A 514 -12.85 20.65 -2.04
CA LEU A 514 -12.49 21.08 -3.40
C LEU A 514 -13.72 21.10 -4.33
N LEU A 515 -14.65 20.18 -4.17
CA LEU A 515 -15.90 20.16 -4.92
C LEU A 515 -16.76 21.39 -4.56
N GLU A 516 -16.84 21.75 -3.28
CA GLU A 516 -17.53 22.97 -2.81
C GLU A 516 -16.89 24.23 -3.41
N GLU A 517 -15.57 24.32 -3.42
CA GLU A 517 -14.81 25.43 -4.01
C GLU A 517 -15.02 25.51 -5.54
N CYS A 518 -15.01 24.35 -6.23
CA CYS A 518 -15.29 24.26 -7.66
C CYS A 518 -16.72 24.71 -8.01
N LEU A 519 -17.72 24.24 -7.25
CA LEU A 519 -19.12 24.65 -7.40
C LEU A 519 -19.29 26.15 -7.11
N THR A 520 -18.56 26.68 -6.13
CA THR A 520 -18.58 28.11 -5.81
C THR A 520 -18.08 28.93 -7.00
N LEU A 521 -17.01 28.48 -7.66
CA LEU A 521 -16.49 29.14 -8.86
C LEU A 521 -17.49 28.99 -10.04
N GLU A 522 -18.06 27.80 -10.26
CA GLU A 522 -19.07 27.56 -11.32
C GLU A 522 -20.26 28.50 -11.17
N VAL A 523 -20.86 28.58 -9.97
CA VAL A 523 -22.02 29.44 -9.69
C VAL A 523 -21.68 30.93 -9.80
N ALA A 524 -20.47 31.32 -9.37
CA ALA A 524 -19.99 32.69 -9.50
C ALA A 524 -19.83 33.09 -10.97
N LEU A 525 -19.32 32.21 -11.82
CA LEU A 525 -19.21 32.42 -13.27
C LEU A 525 -20.60 32.48 -13.94
N GLU A 526 -21.53 31.58 -13.59
CA GLU A 526 -22.90 31.60 -14.11
C GLU A 526 -23.63 32.93 -13.81
N ARG A 527 -23.38 33.47 -12.61
CA ARG A 527 -24.03 34.73 -12.15
C ARG A 527 -23.30 35.98 -12.59
N LYS A 528 -22.12 35.83 -13.25
CA LYS A 528 -21.24 36.94 -13.59
C LYS A 528 -20.89 37.80 -12.37
N THR A 529 -20.54 37.12 -11.28
CA THR A 529 -20.24 37.72 -9.98
C THR A 529 -18.98 38.60 -10.09
N GLU A 530 -18.99 39.80 -9.52
CA GLU A 530 -17.85 40.70 -9.54
C GLU A 530 -16.61 40.10 -8.82
N PRO A 531 -15.38 40.41 -9.29
CA PRO A 531 -14.13 39.85 -8.73
C PRO A 531 -13.95 40.08 -7.22
N HIS A 532 -14.46 41.17 -6.67
CA HIS A 532 -14.35 41.47 -5.24
C HIS A 532 -15.26 40.56 -4.39
N VAL A 533 -16.41 40.10 -4.91
CA VAL A 533 -17.28 39.13 -4.26
C VAL A 533 -16.67 37.73 -4.40
N MET A 534 -16.06 37.40 -5.53
CA MET A 534 -15.29 36.17 -5.73
C MET A 534 -14.13 36.03 -4.72
N ALA A 535 -13.48 37.15 -4.40
CA ALA A 535 -12.43 37.20 -3.38
C ALA A 535 -12.91 36.86 -1.97
N LEU A 536 -14.16 37.23 -1.65
CA LEU A 536 -14.78 36.89 -0.36
C LEU A 536 -15.26 35.42 -0.31
N LEU A 537 -15.70 34.90 -1.44
CA LEU A 537 -16.16 33.50 -1.57
C LEU A 537 -15.00 32.50 -1.53
N LEU A 538 -13.86 32.82 -2.16
CA LEU A 538 -12.68 31.96 -2.31
C LEU A 538 -11.38 32.70 -1.85
N PRO A 539 -11.24 33.00 -0.56
CA PRO A 539 -10.15 33.83 -0.05
C PRO A 539 -8.77 33.19 -0.20
N GLU A 540 -8.66 31.85 -0.17
CA GLU A 540 -7.39 31.15 -0.33
C GLU A 540 -6.85 31.38 -1.76
N TYR A 541 -7.68 31.21 -2.78
CA TYR A 541 -7.31 31.44 -4.20
C TYR A 541 -7.05 32.90 -4.50
N TRP A 542 -7.77 33.83 -3.85
CA TRP A 542 -7.51 35.24 -3.97
C TRP A 542 -6.15 35.64 -3.40
N ALA A 543 -5.76 35.09 -2.25
CA ALA A 543 -4.45 35.35 -1.67
C ALA A 543 -3.31 34.85 -2.59
N ASP A 544 -3.47 33.69 -3.22
CA ASP A 544 -2.51 33.13 -4.17
C ASP A 544 -2.46 33.96 -5.48
N PHE A 545 -3.60 34.44 -5.95
CA PHE A 545 -3.71 35.31 -7.10
C PHE A 545 -2.95 36.63 -6.88
N ILE A 546 -3.07 37.24 -5.71
CA ILE A 546 -2.32 38.47 -5.36
C ILE A 546 -0.81 38.22 -5.26
N ARG A 547 -0.40 37.06 -4.71
CA ARG A 547 1.02 36.69 -4.57
C ARG A 547 1.71 36.45 -5.92
N SER A 548 0.98 35.94 -6.90
CA SER A 548 1.54 35.71 -8.25
C SER A 548 1.88 37.00 -9.03
N GLY A 549 1.62 38.16 -8.45
CA GLY A 549 2.04 39.47 -8.95
C GLY A 549 1.13 40.04 -10.05
N PRO A 550 1.15 41.39 -10.27
CA PRO A 550 0.39 41.99 -11.35
C PRO A 550 1.01 41.61 -12.69
N ILE A 551 0.23 40.98 -13.55
CA ILE A 551 0.54 40.90 -14.98
C ILE A 551 0.37 42.33 -15.52
N GLU A 552 1.38 42.83 -16.25
CA GLU A 552 1.34 44.14 -16.87
C GLU A 552 0.00 44.36 -17.59
N GLY A 553 -0.73 45.39 -17.15
CA GLY A 553 -1.97 45.84 -17.79
C GLY A 553 -3.21 45.89 -16.88
N VAL A 554 -3.22 45.27 -15.71
CA VAL A 554 -4.36 45.33 -14.80
C VAL A 554 -4.10 46.34 -13.69
N LYS A 555 -4.86 47.43 -13.67
CA LYS A 555 -4.85 48.40 -12.57
C LYS A 555 -5.30 47.72 -11.28
N PRO A 556 -4.51 47.77 -10.18
CA PRO A 556 -4.95 47.30 -8.91
C PRO A 556 -6.21 48.05 -8.48
N LEU A 557 -7.27 47.33 -8.15
CA LEU A 557 -8.44 47.88 -7.48
C LEU A 557 -7.95 48.59 -6.21
N GLY A 558 -8.17 49.89 -6.17
CA GLY A 558 -7.72 50.75 -5.09
C GLY A 558 -8.31 50.35 -3.75
N LEU A 559 -7.52 49.63 -2.99
CA LEU A 559 -7.65 49.56 -1.53
C LEU A 559 -7.13 50.93 -1.00
N LYS A 560 -8.06 51.83 -0.70
CA LYS A 560 -7.82 52.95 0.20
C LYS A 560 -8.15 52.53 1.61
#